data_86216a0b110fd77316e48f871e08746c
#
_entry.id   86216a0b110fd77316e48f871e08746c
#
_cell.length_a   1.000
_cell.length_b   1.000
_cell.length_c   1.000
_cell.angle_alpha   90.00
_cell.angle_beta   90.00
_cell.angle_gamma   90.00
#
_symmetry.space_group_name_H-M   'P 1'
#
loop_
_entity.id
_entity.type
_entity.pdbx_description
1 polymer ?
#
loop_
_entity_poly.entity_id
_entity_poly.type
_entity_poly.pdbx_seq_one_letter_code
_entity_poly.pdbx_strand_id
1 'polypeptide(L)'
;MYWAFTTMTTVGYGDISATTRCERVIACFGMIVGGFVFSGIIGTMSDVMANTDLSKKAHAHKIESVSAFIRDANLPKECLKEALAFFRKQDVKGYNQQGLLLEMPYHLRRKILYHNYAHIIHKVPLFDVDGDGSLDDHVFVTELCTRLKPVSYGSTQLIYQQGEIGRHMFILGNGIVELLDKSLHHILTTLESGAYFGEGCILGDVRRNENLRAQTFTELCRLDAGDIDDLLETYPHLHRALHDAYHKRKVLLRRYEVARAGDSELTLTDFVGNMNKGPTSEDVTSENVPVSWDGRHAS
;
A
#
# COMPACT_ATOMS: atom_id res chain seq x y z
N MET A 1 3.97 -58.74 -2.54
CA MET A 1 3.76 -57.31 -2.18
C MET A 1 4.19 -57.00 -0.76
N TYR A 2 3.73 -57.68 0.25
CA TYR A 2 4.04 -57.43 1.69
C TYR A 2 5.55 -57.36 1.96
N TRP A 3 6.36 -58.36 1.55
CA TRP A 3 7.80 -58.37 1.69
C TRP A 3 8.47 -57.15 1.02
N ALA A 4 8.03 -56.79 -0.18
CA ALA A 4 8.59 -55.65 -0.89
C ALA A 4 8.31 -54.31 -0.13
N PHE A 5 7.09 -54.14 0.40
CA PHE A 5 6.73 -52.95 1.19
C PHE A 5 7.55 -52.87 2.48
N THR A 6 7.63 -53.96 3.25
CA THR A 6 8.37 -53.98 4.52
C THR A 6 9.86 -53.78 4.32
N THR A 7 10.41 -54.21 3.19
CA THR A 7 11.81 -54.05 2.80
C THR A 7 12.09 -52.64 2.33
N MET A 8 11.22 -52.07 1.48
CA MET A 8 11.34 -50.70 0.98
C MET A 8 11.22 -49.66 2.09
N THR A 9 10.30 -49.86 3.03
CA THR A 9 10.11 -48.96 4.19
C THR A 9 11.13 -49.17 5.31
N THR A 10 12.10 -50.07 5.11
CA THR A 10 13.17 -50.43 6.06
C THR A 10 12.67 -51.02 7.37
N VAL A 11 11.42 -51.52 7.44
CA VAL A 11 10.83 -52.17 8.63
C VAL A 11 11.39 -53.57 8.79
N GLY A 12 11.38 -54.42 7.80
CA GLY A 12 12.03 -55.71 7.74
C GLY A 12 11.68 -56.64 8.90
N TYR A 13 10.42 -57.07 9.05
CA TYR A 13 10.01 -57.97 10.16
C TYR A 13 10.73 -59.33 10.14
N GLY A 14 11.34 -59.71 9.04
CA GLY A 14 12.09 -60.97 8.95
C GLY A 14 11.25 -62.26 8.86
N ASP A 15 9.95 -62.13 8.74
CA ASP A 15 8.98 -63.24 8.62
C ASP A 15 9.03 -63.90 7.22
N ILE A 16 9.45 -63.16 6.20
CA ILE A 16 9.70 -63.68 4.86
C ILE A 16 11.19 -63.43 4.54
N SER A 17 11.98 -64.50 4.49
CA SER A 17 13.40 -64.46 4.22
C SER A 17 13.78 -65.30 3.03
N ALA A 18 14.82 -64.84 2.28
CA ALA A 18 15.37 -65.58 1.13
C ALA A 18 16.19 -66.80 1.59
N THR A 19 15.75 -68.01 1.18
CA THR A 19 16.39 -69.25 1.58
C THR A 19 17.39 -69.77 0.52
N THR A 20 17.09 -69.60 -0.77
CA THR A 20 17.98 -70.05 -1.86
C THR A 20 18.99 -68.96 -2.27
N ARG A 21 20.07 -69.40 -2.97
CA ARG A 21 21.08 -68.45 -3.47
C ARG A 21 20.46 -67.46 -4.47
N CYS A 22 19.61 -67.91 -5.38
CA CYS A 22 18.96 -67.03 -6.36
C CYS A 22 18.04 -66.02 -5.71
N GLU A 23 17.25 -66.42 -4.73
CA GLU A 23 16.36 -65.53 -3.98
C GLU A 23 17.15 -64.44 -3.27
N ARG A 24 18.32 -64.75 -2.69
CA ARG A 24 19.19 -63.77 -2.03
C ARG A 24 19.71 -62.70 -2.99
N VAL A 25 20.08 -63.10 -4.22
CA VAL A 25 20.55 -62.16 -5.25
C VAL A 25 19.41 -61.22 -5.65
N ILE A 26 18.22 -61.79 -5.89
CA ILE A 26 17.03 -60.98 -6.24
C ILE A 26 16.66 -60.04 -5.09
N ALA A 27 16.72 -60.52 -3.83
CA ALA A 27 16.43 -59.71 -2.65
C ALA A 27 17.42 -58.55 -2.50
N CYS A 28 18.74 -58.78 -2.71
CA CYS A 28 19.73 -57.72 -2.69
C CYS A 28 19.45 -56.62 -3.74
N PHE A 29 19.12 -57.05 -4.95
CA PHE A 29 18.75 -56.12 -6.02
C PHE A 29 17.51 -55.35 -5.66
N GLY A 30 16.45 -56.01 -5.13
CA GLY A 30 15.23 -55.42 -4.67
C GLY A 30 15.44 -54.39 -3.54
N MET A 31 16.35 -54.68 -2.60
CA MET A 31 16.73 -53.72 -1.52
C MET A 31 17.37 -52.46 -2.07
N ILE A 32 18.30 -52.56 -3.04
CA ILE A 32 18.93 -51.41 -3.66
C ILE A 32 17.91 -50.56 -4.38
N VAL A 33 17.10 -51.14 -5.23
CA VAL A 33 16.03 -50.42 -5.95
C VAL A 33 15.02 -49.80 -4.97
N GLY A 34 14.61 -50.54 -3.92
CA GLY A 34 13.71 -50.06 -2.88
C GLY A 34 14.25 -48.86 -2.15
N GLY A 35 15.55 -48.87 -1.79
CA GLY A 35 16.23 -47.75 -1.15
C GLY A 35 16.21 -46.47 -2.01
N PHE A 36 16.47 -46.59 -3.30
CA PHE A 36 16.39 -45.44 -4.23
C PHE A 36 14.97 -44.88 -4.35
N VAL A 37 13.97 -45.72 -4.48
CA VAL A 37 12.57 -45.32 -4.58
C VAL A 37 12.10 -44.63 -3.29
N PHE A 38 12.42 -45.24 -2.14
CA PHE A 38 12.05 -44.67 -0.84
C PHE A 38 12.72 -43.30 -0.58
N SER A 39 14.02 -43.17 -0.91
CA SER A 39 14.73 -41.91 -0.83
C SER A 39 14.13 -40.84 -1.74
N GLY A 40 13.70 -41.21 -2.94
CA GLY A 40 13.00 -40.32 -3.87
C GLY A 40 11.67 -39.81 -3.30
N ILE A 41 10.88 -40.70 -2.68
CA ILE A 41 9.61 -40.34 -2.04
C ILE A 41 9.84 -39.35 -0.88
N ILE A 42 10.82 -39.63 0.00
CA ILE A 42 11.16 -38.71 1.10
C ILE A 42 11.65 -37.38 0.58
N GLY A 43 12.52 -37.38 -0.46
CA GLY A 43 13.01 -36.18 -1.10
C GLY A 43 11.89 -35.30 -1.65
N THR A 44 10.99 -35.87 -2.44
CA THR A 44 9.86 -35.11 -3.00
C THR A 44 8.90 -34.60 -1.93
N MET A 45 8.64 -35.38 -0.88
CA MET A 45 7.81 -34.96 0.24
C MET A 45 8.45 -33.80 1.02
N SER A 46 9.76 -33.85 1.21
CA SER A 46 10.55 -32.77 1.82
C SER A 46 10.50 -31.51 0.97
N ASP A 47 10.64 -31.63 -0.36
CA ASP A 47 10.56 -30.49 -1.29
C ASP A 47 9.18 -29.84 -1.29
N VAL A 48 8.11 -30.63 -1.27
CA VAL A 48 6.73 -30.11 -1.17
C VAL A 48 6.55 -29.34 0.14
N MET A 49 6.96 -29.90 1.26
CA MET A 49 6.90 -29.22 2.56
C MET A 49 7.78 -27.97 2.58
N ALA A 50 8.95 -28.02 1.97
CA ALA A 50 9.86 -26.89 1.90
C ALA A 50 9.32 -25.74 1.03
N ASN A 51 8.56 -26.03 -0.04
CA ASN A 51 8.09 -25.05 -1.01
C ASN A 51 6.66 -24.55 -0.75
N THR A 52 5.93 -25.15 0.18
CA THR A 52 4.53 -24.79 0.47
C THR A 52 4.36 -23.35 0.96
N ASP A 53 5.41 -22.71 1.48
CA ASP A 53 5.34 -21.37 2.08
C ASP A 53 6.42 -20.40 1.55
N LEU A 54 6.48 -20.25 0.22
CA LEU A 54 7.48 -19.36 -0.42
C LEU A 54 7.37 -17.89 0.08
N SER A 55 6.15 -17.40 0.30
CA SER A 55 5.90 -16.06 0.82
C SER A 55 6.36 -15.92 2.29
N LYS A 56 6.14 -16.93 3.13
CA LYS A 56 6.64 -16.92 4.53
C LYS A 56 8.16 -16.93 4.60
N LYS A 57 8.82 -17.69 3.73
CA LYS A 57 10.29 -17.71 3.63
C LYS A 57 10.83 -16.36 3.16
N ALA A 58 10.22 -15.76 2.14
CA ALA A 58 10.59 -14.44 1.66
C ALA A 58 10.42 -13.39 2.77
N HIS A 59 9.32 -13.47 3.53
CA HIS A 59 9.06 -12.59 4.67
C HIS A 59 10.11 -12.76 5.78
N ALA A 60 10.41 -14.00 6.17
CA ALA A 60 11.42 -14.29 7.19
C ALA A 60 12.81 -13.79 6.75
N HIS A 61 13.21 -14.04 5.51
CA HIS A 61 14.47 -13.55 4.93
C HIS A 61 14.54 -12.02 4.90
N LYS A 62 13.42 -11.35 4.59
CA LYS A 62 13.35 -9.88 4.63
C LYS A 62 13.59 -9.34 6.03
N ILE A 63 12.92 -9.92 7.05
CA ILE A 63 13.11 -9.56 8.46
C ILE A 63 14.56 -9.77 8.91
N GLU A 64 15.16 -10.90 8.54
CA GLU A 64 16.55 -11.20 8.86
C GLU A 64 17.51 -10.20 8.22
N SER A 65 17.34 -9.89 6.93
CA SER A 65 18.15 -8.91 6.20
C SER A 65 18.06 -7.52 6.82
N VAL A 66 16.85 -7.07 7.20
CA VAL A 66 16.65 -5.78 7.89
C VAL A 66 17.33 -5.78 9.26
N SER A 67 17.24 -6.88 10.01
CA SER A 67 17.87 -7.00 11.33
C SER A 67 19.41 -6.99 11.23
N ALA A 68 19.96 -7.61 10.19
CA ALA A 68 21.40 -7.58 9.89
C ALA A 68 21.84 -6.16 9.54
N PHE A 69 21.15 -5.50 8.62
CA PHE A 69 21.45 -4.13 8.21
C PHE A 69 21.47 -3.15 9.40
N ILE A 70 20.45 -3.20 10.28
CA ILE A 70 20.37 -2.31 11.43
C ILE A 70 21.50 -2.56 12.44
N ARG A 71 21.92 -3.83 12.60
CA ARG A 71 23.08 -4.19 13.44
C ARG A 71 24.40 -3.70 12.86
N ASP A 72 24.60 -3.92 11.56
CA ASP A 72 25.82 -3.51 10.87
C ASP A 72 25.98 -1.98 10.83
N ALA A 73 24.85 -1.26 10.71
CA ALA A 73 24.82 0.20 10.77
C ALA A 73 24.90 0.78 12.19
N ASN A 74 25.00 -0.06 13.23
CA ASN A 74 25.02 0.35 14.65
C ASN A 74 23.87 1.31 15.06
N LEU A 75 22.67 1.10 14.51
CA LEU A 75 21.52 1.93 14.80
C LEU A 75 20.91 1.61 16.18
N PRO A 76 20.20 2.59 16.82
CA PRO A 76 19.53 2.38 18.10
C PRO A 76 18.55 1.22 18.08
N LYS A 77 18.39 0.55 19.22
CA LYS A 77 17.45 -0.58 19.37
C LYS A 77 15.99 -0.22 19.12
N GLU A 78 15.63 1.05 19.32
CA GLU A 78 14.31 1.60 19.00
C GLU A 78 14.02 1.48 17.49
N CYS A 79 14.97 1.88 16.64
CA CYS A 79 14.85 1.75 15.18
C CYS A 79 14.64 0.29 14.75
N LEU A 80 15.30 -0.65 15.42
CA LEU A 80 15.09 -2.08 15.15
C LEU A 80 13.66 -2.52 15.48
N LYS A 81 13.12 -2.09 16.63
CA LYS A 81 11.74 -2.44 17.03
C LYS A 81 10.71 -1.86 16.05
N GLU A 82 10.87 -0.61 15.66
CA GLU A 82 9.97 0.06 14.72
C GLU A 82 10.03 -0.60 13.33
N ALA A 83 11.23 -0.85 12.81
CA ALA A 83 11.41 -1.53 11.54
C ALA A 83 10.81 -2.95 11.55
N LEU A 84 11.05 -3.72 12.60
CA LEU A 84 10.46 -5.06 12.74
C LEU A 84 8.94 -5.02 12.87
N ALA A 85 8.38 -4.04 13.60
CA ALA A 85 6.94 -3.87 13.72
C ALA A 85 6.30 -3.53 12.36
N PHE A 86 6.96 -2.70 11.55
CA PHE A 86 6.55 -2.36 10.20
C PHE A 86 6.57 -3.60 9.29
N PHE A 87 7.73 -4.28 9.17
CA PHE A 87 7.87 -5.40 8.24
C PHE A 87 7.05 -6.64 8.64
N ARG A 88 6.73 -6.84 9.93
CA ARG A 88 5.83 -7.92 10.36
C ARG A 88 4.38 -7.74 9.90
N LYS A 89 3.93 -6.49 9.75
CA LYS A 89 2.56 -6.18 9.31
C LYS A 89 2.46 -6.03 7.79
N GLN A 90 3.59 -5.79 7.12
CA GLN A 90 3.63 -5.70 5.67
C GLN A 90 3.43 -7.09 5.06
N ASP A 91 2.45 -7.21 4.17
CA ASP A 91 2.25 -8.44 3.38
C ASP A 91 3.39 -8.54 2.34
N VAL A 92 4.41 -9.31 2.68
CA VAL A 92 5.58 -9.49 1.81
C VAL A 92 5.23 -10.54 0.77
N LYS A 93 4.86 -10.07 -0.42
CA LYS A 93 4.76 -10.93 -1.60
C LYS A 93 6.15 -11.49 -1.91
N GLY A 94 6.21 -12.77 -2.27
CA GLY A 94 7.47 -13.47 -2.59
C GLY A 94 8.19 -12.96 -3.84
N TYR A 95 7.74 -11.82 -4.42
CA TYR A 95 8.28 -11.22 -5.65
C TYR A 95 8.28 -9.69 -5.57
N ASN A 96 9.20 -9.07 -6.28
CA ASN A 96 9.26 -7.62 -6.45
C ASN A 96 8.25 -7.17 -7.53
N GLN A 97 7.06 -6.74 -7.09
CA GLN A 97 5.99 -6.31 -8.00
C GLN A 97 6.43 -5.16 -8.93
N GLN A 98 7.18 -4.19 -8.41
CA GLN A 98 7.64 -3.04 -9.21
C GLN A 98 8.65 -3.48 -10.27
N GLY A 99 9.60 -4.36 -9.92
CA GLY A 99 10.56 -4.92 -10.87
C GLY A 99 9.85 -5.66 -12.00
N LEU A 100 8.91 -6.54 -11.66
CA LEU A 100 8.16 -7.30 -12.66
C LEU A 100 7.33 -6.40 -13.59
N LEU A 101 6.72 -5.34 -13.06
CA LEU A 101 5.96 -4.38 -13.88
C LEU A 101 6.86 -3.64 -14.88
N LEU A 102 8.12 -3.33 -14.50
CA LEU A 102 9.07 -2.67 -15.40
C LEU A 102 9.54 -3.56 -16.54
N GLU A 103 9.62 -4.87 -16.32
CA GLU A 103 9.99 -5.86 -17.35
C GLU A 103 8.86 -6.12 -18.35
N MET A 104 7.61 -5.76 -18.02
CA MET A 104 6.46 -6.02 -18.87
C MET A 104 6.30 -4.95 -19.98
N PRO A 105 5.80 -5.34 -21.17
CA PRO A 105 5.41 -4.40 -22.22
C PRO A 105 4.43 -3.35 -21.71
N TYR A 106 4.54 -2.12 -22.22
CA TYR A 106 3.78 -0.96 -21.75
C TYR A 106 2.26 -1.19 -21.71
N HIS A 107 1.68 -1.79 -22.76
CA HIS A 107 0.23 -2.06 -22.83
C HIS A 107 -0.25 -3.05 -21.76
N LEU A 108 0.54 -4.06 -21.43
CA LEU A 108 0.22 -5.03 -20.38
C LEU A 108 0.35 -4.40 -18.98
N ARG A 109 1.40 -3.60 -18.78
CA ARG A 109 1.61 -2.84 -17.54
C ARG A 109 0.43 -1.93 -17.24
N ARG A 110 -0.04 -1.15 -18.23
CA ARG A 110 -1.22 -0.29 -18.09
C ARG A 110 -2.46 -1.06 -17.65
N LYS A 111 -2.73 -2.21 -18.29
CA LYS A 111 -3.89 -3.04 -17.96
C LYS A 111 -3.84 -3.57 -16.53
N ILE A 112 -2.67 -4.00 -16.07
CA ILE A 112 -2.48 -4.50 -14.70
C ILE A 112 -2.62 -3.35 -13.68
N LEU A 113 -2.00 -2.20 -13.94
CA LEU A 113 -2.09 -1.04 -13.04
C LEU A 113 -3.52 -0.51 -12.94
N TYR A 114 -4.25 -0.45 -14.06
CA TYR A 114 -5.67 -0.13 -14.05
C TYR A 114 -6.46 -1.11 -13.15
N HIS A 115 -6.28 -2.41 -13.35
CA HIS A 115 -6.97 -3.41 -12.53
C HIS A 115 -6.67 -3.27 -11.03
N ASN A 116 -5.43 -2.92 -10.68
CA ASN A 116 -5.02 -2.81 -9.29
C ASN A 116 -5.50 -1.52 -8.61
N TYR A 117 -5.58 -0.40 -9.33
CA TYR A 117 -5.80 0.91 -8.72
C TYR A 117 -7.12 1.59 -9.08
N ALA A 118 -7.80 1.18 -10.18
CA ALA A 118 -9.04 1.83 -10.61
C ALA A 118 -10.10 1.85 -9.50
N HIS A 119 -10.24 0.76 -8.74
CA HIS A 119 -11.21 0.67 -7.64
C HIS A 119 -10.93 1.66 -6.49
N ILE A 120 -9.68 2.13 -6.32
CA ILE A 120 -9.33 3.17 -5.35
C ILE A 120 -9.68 4.53 -5.94
N ILE A 121 -9.32 4.77 -7.21
CA ILE A 121 -9.56 6.03 -7.90
C ILE A 121 -11.05 6.33 -7.98
N HIS A 122 -11.88 5.35 -8.31
CA HIS A 122 -13.35 5.50 -8.35
C HIS A 122 -13.99 5.88 -7.00
N LYS A 123 -13.29 5.70 -5.89
CA LYS A 123 -13.77 6.15 -4.57
C LYS A 123 -13.41 7.61 -4.26
N VAL A 124 -12.54 8.22 -5.06
CA VAL A 124 -12.03 9.58 -4.81
C VAL A 124 -12.94 10.60 -5.50
N PRO A 125 -13.74 11.37 -4.76
CA PRO A 125 -14.69 12.34 -5.36
C PRO A 125 -14.01 13.41 -6.21
N LEU A 126 -12.73 13.65 -5.97
CA LEU A 126 -11.93 14.63 -6.70
C LEU A 126 -11.83 14.32 -8.21
N PHE A 127 -11.87 13.05 -8.58
CA PHE A 127 -11.71 12.59 -9.97
C PHE A 127 -13.04 12.37 -10.69
N ASP A 128 -14.16 12.51 -9.97
CA ASP A 128 -15.50 12.53 -10.56
C ASP A 128 -15.79 13.95 -11.09
N VAL A 129 -15.46 14.14 -12.34
CA VAL A 129 -15.45 15.48 -12.96
C VAL A 129 -16.84 15.97 -13.28
N ASP A 130 -17.73 15.08 -13.65
CA ASP A 130 -19.08 15.40 -14.14
C ASP A 130 -20.13 15.34 -13.04
N GLY A 131 -19.77 14.87 -11.82
CA GLY A 131 -20.64 14.79 -10.66
C GLY A 131 -21.78 13.77 -10.80
N ASP A 132 -21.74 12.95 -11.84
CA ASP A 132 -22.73 11.89 -12.11
C ASP A 132 -22.33 10.52 -11.54
N GLY A 133 -21.16 10.45 -10.88
CA GLY A 133 -20.58 9.19 -10.36
C GLY A 133 -19.99 8.30 -11.45
N SER A 134 -19.95 8.78 -12.68
CA SER A 134 -19.39 8.07 -13.83
C SER A 134 -17.99 8.60 -14.14
N LEU A 135 -16.96 7.83 -13.83
CA LEU A 135 -15.61 8.06 -14.35
C LEU A 135 -15.54 7.50 -15.78
N ASP A 136 -16.28 8.14 -16.69
CA ASP A 136 -16.40 7.67 -18.09
C ASP A 136 -15.10 7.80 -18.89
N ASP A 137 -14.13 8.58 -18.41
CA ASP A 137 -12.84 8.68 -19.06
C ASP A 137 -11.88 7.55 -18.62
N HIS A 138 -12.09 6.39 -19.21
CA HIS A 138 -11.19 5.23 -19.04
C HIS A 138 -9.73 5.58 -19.36
N VAL A 139 -9.49 6.55 -20.26
CA VAL A 139 -8.14 7.00 -20.63
C VAL A 139 -7.51 7.76 -19.48
N PHE A 140 -8.24 8.70 -18.86
CA PHE A 140 -7.79 9.46 -17.70
C PHE A 140 -7.47 8.54 -16.51
N VAL A 141 -8.40 7.65 -16.13
CA VAL A 141 -8.18 6.71 -15.02
C VAL A 141 -6.96 5.83 -15.28
N THR A 142 -6.81 5.33 -16.50
CA THR A 142 -5.66 4.50 -16.86
C THR A 142 -4.35 5.29 -16.77
N GLU A 143 -4.33 6.52 -17.23
CA GLU A 143 -3.15 7.39 -17.17
C GLU A 143 -2.77 7.70 -15.72
N LEU A 144 -3.75 8.04 -14.90
CA LEU A 144 -3.57 8.26 -13.47
C LEU A 144 -3.02 7.01 -12.77
N CYS A 145 -3.59 5.81 -13.05
CA CYS A 145 -3.13 4.54 -12.50
C CYS A 145 -1.64 4.27 -12.78
N THR A 146 -1.12 4.69 -13.93
CA THR A 146 0.30 4.47 -14.29
C THR A 146 1.27 5.33 -13.50
N ARG A 147 0.81 6.46 -12.94
CA ARG A 147 1.60 7.43 -12.17
C ARG A 147 1.54 7.18 -10.66
N LEU A 148 0.59 6.39 -10.19
CA LEU A 148 0.47 6.04 -8.77
C LEU A 148 1.63 5.18 -8.29
N LYS A 149 2.21 5.56 -7.15
CA LYS A 149 3.30 4.84 -6.49
C LYS A 149 2.81 4.32 -5.13
N PRO A 150 2.71 3.00 -4.92
CA PRO A 150 2.27 2.47 -3.64
C PRO A 150 3.30 2.76 -2.54
N VAL A 151 2.81 3.21 -1.39
CA VAL A 151 3.60 3.47 -0.17
C VAL A 151 2.83 2.94 1.02
N SER A 152 3.51 2.31 1.97
CA SER A 152 2.88 1.78 3.18
C SER A 152 3.45 2.45 4.43
N TYR A 153 2.58 2.66 5.42
CA TYR A 153 2.95 3.20 6.73
C TYR A 153 2.52 2.25 7.83
N GLY A 154 3.38 2.10 8.84
CA GLY A 154 3.07 1.33 10.04
C GLY A 154 2.06 2.04 10.93
N SER A 155 1.37 1.27 11.79
CA SER A 155 0.50 1.84 12.82
C SER A 155 1.26 2.83 13.72
N THR A 156 0.66 3.97 14.04
CA THR A 156 1.21 5.09 14.81
C THR A 156 2.32 5.89 14.12
N GLN A 157 2.68 5.54 12.89
CA GLN A 157 3.71 6.26 12.14
C GLN A 157 3.15 7.57 11.57
N LEU A 158 3.90 8.66 11.74
CA LEU A 158 3.60 9.93 11.07
C LEU A 158 3.84 9.80 9.57
N ILE A 159 2.86 10.24 8.80
CA ILE A 159 2.95 10.30 7.33
C ILE A 159 3.69 11.57 6.93
N TYR A 160 3.32 12.70 7.51
CA TYR A 160 4.04 13.97 7.45
C TYR A 160 3.56 14.93 8.55
N GLN A 161 4.34 15.97 8.79
CA GLN A 161 4.05 17.02 9.77
C GLN A 161 3.84 18.37 9.10
N GLN A 162 3.07 19.22 9.77
CA GLN A 162 2.88 20.61 9.39
C GLN A 162 4.23 21.34 9.29
N GLY A 163 4.43 22.08 8.19
CA GLY A 163 5.66 22.82 7.93
C GLY A 163 6.72 22.04 7.13
N GLU A 164 6.60 20.72 7.00
CA GLU A 164 7.47 19.94 6.11
C GLU A 164 7.29 20.35 4.64
N ILE A 165 8.36 20.22 3.87
CA ILE A 165 8.31 20.44 2.43
C ILE A 165 7.73 19.19 1.77
N GLY A 166 6.63 19.34 1.03
CA GLY A 166 5.98 18.27 0.30
C GLY A 166 5.94 18.56 -1.20
N ARG A 167 6.08 17.50 -2.00
CA ARG A 167 5.96 17.56 -3.47
C ARG A 167 5.07 16.45 -4.02
N HIS A 168 4.18 15.94 -3.20
CA HIS A 168 3.31 14.83 -3.59
C HIS A 168 2.03 14.84 -2.75
N MET A 169 0.96 14.34 -3.31
CA MET A 169 -0.27 14.03 -2.59
C MET A 169 -0.40 12.52 -2.37
N PHE A 170 -1.31 12.16 -1.50
CA PHE A 170 -1.64 10.78 -1.21
C PHE A 170 -3.12 10.51 -1.38
N ILE A 171 -3.42 9.29 -1.83
CA ILE A 171 -4.76 8.72 -1.88
C ILE A 171 -4.76 7.51 -0.95
N LEU A 172 -5.74 7.44 -0.06
CA LEU A 172 -5.87 6.35 0.91
C LEU A 172 -6.53 5.13 0.25
N GLY A 173 -5.73 4.08 0.05
CA GLY A 173 -6.21 2.81 -0.50
C GLY A 173 -6.82 1.93 0.58
N ASN A 174 -6.09 1.69 1.68
CA ASN A 174 -6.52 0.83 2.76
C ASN A 174 -5.97 1.34 4.10
N GLY A 175 -6.70 1.10 5.20
CA GLY A 175 -6.32 1.55 6.53
C GLY A 175 -7.08 2.79 6.99
N ILE A 176 -6.62 3.37 8.11
CA ILE A 176 -7.20 4.57 8.73
C ILE A 176 -6.07 5.56 9.02
N VAL A 177 -6.28 6.82 8.64
CA VAL A 177 -5.35 7.92 8.88
C VAL A 177 -6.00 8.95 9.80
N GLU A 178 -5.27 9.40 10.79
CA GLU A 178 -5.68 10.43 11.73
C GLU A 178 -5.13 11.78 11.31
N LEU A 179 -6.00 12.76 11.23
CA LEU A 179 -5.64 14.16 11.15
C LEU A 179 -5.44 14.69 12.57
N LEU A 180 -4.27 15.22 12.87
CA LEU A 180 -3.88 15.69 14.20
C LEU A 180 -3.80 17.19 14.26
N ASP A 181 -3.99 17.71 15.47
CA ASP A 181 -3.74 19.12 15.76
C ASP A 181 -2.23 19.47 15.74
N LYS A 182 -1.91 20.75 15.95
CA LYS A 182 -0.52 21.24 16.02
C LYS A 182 0.29 20.62 17.14
N SER A 183 -0.36 20.14 18.21
CA SER A 183 0.31 19.51 19.36
C SER A 183 0.60 18.02 19.12
N LEU A 184 0.09 17.41 18.05
CA LEU A 184 0.16 15.98 17.72
C LEU A 184 -0.54 15.05 18.73
N HIS A 185 -1.29 15.61 19.69
CA HIS A 185 -1.93 14.84 20.77
C HIS A 185 -3.43 14.63 20.54
N HIS A 186 -4.09 15.57 19.87
CA HIS A 186 -5.54 15.49 19.65
C HIS A 186 -5.85 15.10 18.22
N ILE A 187 -6.73 14.13 18.09
CA ILE A 187 -7.25 13.68 16.81
C ILE A 187 -8.39 14.64 16.43
N LEU A 188 -8.27 15.29 15.28
CA LEU A 188 -9.27 16.18 14.72
C LEU A 188 -10.35 15.38 13.98
N THR A 189 -9.91 14.44 13.16
CA THR A 189 -10.78 13.54 12.40
C THR A 189 -9.99 12.32 11.93
N THR A 190 -10.70 11.31 11.45
CA THR A 190 -10.15 10.12 10.81
C THR A 190 -10.52 10.10 9.34
N LEU A 191 -9.59 9.66 8.51
CA LEU A 191 -9.74 9.50 7.08
C LEU A 191 -9.76 8.00 6.76
N GLU A 192 -10.67 7.62 5.87
CA GLU A 192 -10.87 6.23 5.44
C GLU A 192 -10.58 6.06 3.95
N SER A 193 -10.66 4.81 3.46
CA SER A 193 -10.39 4.45 2.06
C SER A 193 -11.16 5.33 1.07
N GLY A 194 -10.45 5.90 0.09
CA GLY A 194 -10.97 6.88 -0.87
C GLY A 194 -10.71 8.34 -0.48
N ALA A 195 -10.26 8.62 0.76
CA ALA A 195 -9.81 9.95 1.12
C ALA A 195 -8.47 10.28 0.44
N TYR A 196 -8.25 11.57 0.22
CA TYR A 196 -6.99 12.10 -0.32
C TYR A 196 -6.50 13.27 0.53
N PHE A 197 -5.19 13.53 0.52
CA PHE A 197 -4.60 14.59 1.32
C PHE A 197 -3.22 15.01 0.79
N GLY A 198 -2.77 16.19 1.21
CA GLY A 198 -1.50 16.75 0.77
C GLY A 198 -1.55 17.45 -0.59
N GLU A 199 -2.74 17.71 -1.13
CA GLU A 199 -2.99 18.38 -2.41
C GLU A 199 -2.50 19.82 -2.46
N GLY A 200 -2.39 20.51 -1.32
CA GLY A 200 -1.86 21.87 -1.25
C GLY A 200 -0.46 22.01 -1.83
N CYS A 201 0.35 20.96 -1.73
CA CYS A 201 1.71 20.96 -2.27
C CYS A 201 1.77 20.92 -3.80
N ILE A 202 0.67 20.58 -4.46
CA ILE A 202 0.52 20.57 -5.91
C ILE A 202 0.08 21.96 -6.39
N LEU A 203 -0.76 22.63 -5.58
CA LEU A 203 -1.33 23.95 -5.88
C LEU A 203 -0.39 25.13 -5.52
N GLY A 204 0.87 24.86 -5.20
CA GLY A 204 1.88 25.87 -4.93
C GLY A 204 2.20 26.10 -3.46
N ASP A 205 1.48 25.48 -2.50
CA ASP A 205 1.87 25.48 -1.11
C ASP A 205 3.02 24.47 -0.90
N VAL A 206 4.24 24.97 -0.88
CA VAL A 206 5.44 24.12 -0.72
C VAL A 206 5.48 23.42 0.64
N ARG A 207 4.73 23.90 1.62
CA ARG A 207 4.73 23.36 2.98
C ARG A 207 3.41 22.67 3.32
N ARG A 208 3.52 21.54 4.05
CA ARG A 208 2.38 20.81 4.61
C ARG A 208 1.61 21.68 5.60
N ASN A 209 0.29 21.70 5.48
CA ASN A 209 -0.59 22.49 6.36
C ASN A 209 -1.19 21.67 7.51
N GLU A 210 -0.98 20.37 7.50
CA GLU A 210 -1.65 19.37 8.35
C GLU A 210 -0.63 18.41 8.94
N ASN A 211 -1.01 17.76 10.06
CA ASN A 211 -0.29 16.63 10.64
C ASN A 211 -1.08 15.36 10.43
N LEU A 212 -0.51 14.37 9.80
CA LEU A 212 -1.18 13.10 9.52
C LEU A 212 -0.39 11.92 10.07
N ARG A 213 -1.13 11.01 10.73
CA ARG A 213 -0.59 9.79 11.33
C ARG A 213 -1.41 8.58 10.90
N ALA A 214 -0.76 7.49 10.58
CA ALA A 214 -1.42 6.23 10.33
C ALA A 214 -1.91 5.62 11.66
N GLN A 215 -3.21 5.41 11.83
CA GLN A 215 -3.77 4.73 13.00
C GLN A 215 -3.54 3.22 12.93
N THR A 216 -3.78 2.65 11.78
CA THR A 216 -3.56 1.24 11.47
C THR A 216 -2.40 1.08 10.50
N PHE A 217 -2.06 -0.15 10.11
CA PHE A 217 -1.23 -0.34 8.93
C PHE A 217 -1.99 0.22 7.72
N THR A 218 -1.37 1.16 7.01
CA THR A 218 -2.03 1.98 5.99
C THR A 218 -1.29 1.86 4.67
N GLU A 219 -2.05 1.59 3.61
CA GLU A 219 -1.57 1.56 2.24
C GLU A 219 -2.07 2.80 1.50
N LEU A 220 -1.13 3.60 1.03
CA LEU A 220 -1.38 4.84 0.30
C LEU A 220 -0.88 4.72 -1.14
N CYS A 221 -1.55 5.41 -2.04
CA CYS A 221 -1.06 5.68 -3.38
C CYS A 221 -0.53 7.11 -3.42
N ARG A 222 0.79 7.25 -3.62
CA ARG A 222 1.46 8.55 -3.76
C ARG A 222 1.41 8.99 -5.21
N LEU A 223 1.13 10.26 -5.42
CA LEU A 223 1.14 10.93 -6.72
C LEU A 223 2.04 12.16 -6.61
N ASP A 224 3.12 12.19 -7.38
CA ASP A 224 4.13 13.24 -7.32
C ASP A 224 3.65 14.48 -8.11
N ALA A 225 4.06 15.68 -7.69
CA ALA A 225 3.61 16.95 -8.30
C ALA A 225 3.91 17.03 -9.82
N GLY A 226 5.12 16.61 -10.24
CA GLY A 226 5.45 16.61 -11.65
C GLY A 226 4.60 15.66 -12.50
N ASP A 227 4.18 14.52 -11.92
CA ASP A 227 3.27 13.57 -12.59
C ASP A 227 1.84 14.15 -12.72
N ILE A 228 1.45 15.04 -11.80
CA ILE A 228 0.16 15.74 -11.84
C ILE A 228 0.19 16.93 -12.80
N ASP A 229 1.26 17.70 -12.86
CA ASP A 229 1.37 18.87 -13.73
C ASP A 229 1.05 18.49 -15.18
N ASP A 230 1.60 17.37 -15.67
CA ASP A 230 1.30 16.83 -17.00
C ASP A 230 -0.20 16.47 -17.17
N LEU A 231 -0.84 15.95 -16.08
CA LEU A 231 -2.28 15.65 -16.10
C LEU A 231 -3.13 16.92 -16.11
N LEU A 232 -2.74 17.94 -15.35
CA LEU A 232 -3.46 19.22 -15.28
C LEU A 232 -3.42 19.98 -16.61
N GLU A 233 -2.33 19.87 -17.37
CA GLU A 233 -2.26 20.42 -18.73
C GLU A 233 -3.26 19.74 -19.68
N THR A 234 -3.40 18.41 -19.54
CA THR A 234 -4.32 17.62 -20.39
C THR A 234 -5.78 17.74 -19.93
N TYR A 235 -6.01 17.87 -18.62
CA TYR A 235 -7.33 17.87 -17.98
C TYR A 235 -7.53 19.13 -17.10
N PRO A 236 -7.80 20.32 -17.68
CA PRO A 236 -7.88 21.59 -16.93
C PRO A 236 -8.97 21.65 -15.87
N HIS A 237 -10.04 20.82 -15.99
CA HIS A 237 -11.10 20.73 -15.00
C HIS A 237 -10.61 20.14 -13.68
N LEU A 238 -9.63 19.22 -13.69
CA LEU A 238 -9.01 18.65 -12.51
C LEU A 238 -8.32 19.75 -11.67
N HIS A 239 -7.72 20.74 -12.30
CA HIS A 239 -7.08 21.86 -11.60
C HIS A 239 -8.11 22.63 -10.75
N ARG A 240 -9.29 22.93 -11.30
CA ARG A 240 -10.37 23.61 -10.57
C ARG A 240 -10.86 22.77 -9.41
N ALA A 241 -11.13 21.46 -9.63
CA ALA A 241 -11.58 20.56 -8.59
C ALA A 241 -10.57 20.45 -7.43
N LEU A 242 -9.28 20.33 -7.72
CA LEU A 242 -8.19 20.36 -6.74
C LEU A 242 -8.16 21.65 -5.94
N HIS A 243 -8.25 22.77 -6.61
CA HIS A 243 -8.24 24.11 -6.00
C HIS A 243 -9.43 24.31 -5.05
N ASP A 244 -10.62 23.94 -5.48
CA ASP A 244 -11.84 24.08 -4.68
C ASP A 244 -11.81 23.15 -3.45
N ALA A 245 -11.37 21.92 -3.62
CA ALA A 245 -11.20 20.95 -2.54
C ALA A 245 -10.18 21.45 -1.49
N TYR A 246 -9.05 21.96 -1.95
CA TYR A 246 -8.01 22.52 -1.07
C TYR A 246 -8.51 23.74 -0.30
N HIS A 247 -9.16 24.70 -0.98
CA HIS A 247 -9.72 25.90 -0.32
C HIS A 247 -10.78 25.55 0.73
N LYS A 248 -11.70 24.65 0.41
CA LYS A 248 -12.70 24.16 1.37
C LYS A 248 -12.04 23.57 2.62
N ARG A 249 -11.04 22.70 2.45
CA ARG A 249 -10.29 22.10 3.57
C ARG A 249 -9.55 23.13 4.41
N LYS A 250 -8.89 24.08 3.77
CA LYS A 250 -8.15 25.17 4.45
C LYS A 250 -9.08 26.06 5.28
N VAL A 251 -10.26 26.40 4.78
CA VAL A 251 -11.28 27.16 5.50
C VAL A 251 -11.80 26.38 6.70
N LEU A 252 -12.09 25.09 6.54
CA LEU A 252 -12.55 24.23 7.62
C LEU A 252 -11.51 24.11 8.74
N LEU A 253 -10.27 23.86 8.42
CA LEU A 253 -9.18 23.80 9.40
C LEU A 253 -9.03 25.12 10.17
N ARG A 254 -9.11 26.25 9.47
CA ARG A 254 -9.04 27.57 10.08
C ARG A 254 -10.23 27.84 11.02
N ARG A 255 -11.45 27.50 10.62
CA ARG A 255 -12.64 27.60 11.49
C ARG A 255 -12.49 26.75 12.75
N TYR A 256 -11.96 25.55 12.63
CA TYR A 256 -11.71 24.70 13.78
C TYR A 256 -10.66 25.29 14.74
N GLU A 257 -9.55 25.82 14.22
CA GLU A 257 -8.51 26.47 15.04
C GLU A 257 -9.10 27.68 15.81
N VAL A 258 -9.93 28.48 15.17
CA VAL A 258 -10.60 29.64 15.79
C VAL A 258 -11.63 29.21 16.83
N ALA A 259 -12.43 28.21 16.55
CA ALA A 259 -13.45 27.70 17.48
C ALA A 259 -12.82 27.13 18.75
N ARG A 260 -11.69 26.42 18.61
CA ARG A 260 -10.94 25.87 19.74
C ARG A 260 -10.27 26.95 20.59
N ALA A 261 -9.84 28.07 19.98
CA ALA A 261 -9.28 29.21 20.70
C ALA A 261 -10.35 30.01 21.47
N GLY A 262 -11.64 29.87 21.13
CA GLY A 262 -12.77 30.58 21.71
C GLY A 262 -13.65 29.77 22.67
N ASP A 263 -13.23 28.59 23.14
CA ASP A 263 -13.98 27.70 24.07
C ASP A 263 -15.43 27.35 23.65
N SER A 264 -15.75 27.44 22.36
CA SER A 264 -17.06 27.02 21.83
C SER A 264 -17.03 25.54 21.45
N GLU A 265 -17.94 24.75 22.04
CA GLU A 265 -18.24 23.35 21.67
C GLU A 265 -18.75 23.26 20.22
N LEU A 266 -17.85 23.34 19.25
CA LEU A 266 -18.13 22.87 17.89
C LEU A 266 -17.81 21.37 17.86
N THR A 267 -18.86 20.57 17.81
CA THR A 267 -18.73 19.10 17.73
C THR A 267 -18.08 18.70 16.42
N LEU A 268 -17.08 17.84 16.51
CA LEU A 268 -16.33 17.21 15.42
C LEU A 268 -17.21 16.57 14.32
N THR A 269 -18.48 16.25 14.62
CA THR A 269 -19.45 15.65 13.69
C THR A 269 -19.77 16.53 12.48
N ASP A 270 -19.82 17.86 12.66
CA ASP A 270 -20.09 18.81 11.56
C ASP A 270 -18.88 18.96 10.63
N PHE A 271 -17.68 18.68 11.15
CA PHE A 271 -16.43 18.74 10.41
C PHE A 271 -16.22 17.49 9.50
N VAL A 272 -16.55 16.31 10.02
CA VAL A 272 -16.36 15.02 9.32
C VAL A 272 -17.36 14.85 8.16
N GLY A 273 -18.58 15.33 8.31
CA GLY A 273 -19.62 15.23 7.29
C GLY A 273 -19.26 15.93 5.98
N ASN A 274 -18.47 17.00 6.05
CA ASN A 274 -18.09 17.82 4.89
C ASN A 274 -16.75 17.45 4.25
N MET A 275 -15.88 16.70 4.93
CA MET A 275 -14.61 16.26 4.33
C MET A 275 -14.75 15.08 3.37
N ASN A 276 -15.74 14.22 3.60
CA ASN A 276 -15.99 13.02 2.78
C ASN A 276 -17.05 13.19 1.69
N LYS A 277 -17.73 14.34 1.65
CA LYS A 277 -18.67 14.65 0.58
C LYS A 277 -18.01 15.55 -0.44
N GLY A 278 -17.96 15.10 -1.69
CA GLY A 278 -17.63 15.93 -2.84
C GLY A 278 -18.54 17.19 -2.89
N PRO A 279 -18.22 18.19 -3.71
CA PRO A 279 -18.96 19.45 -3.77
C PRO A 279 -20.41 19.20 -4.16
N THR A 280 -21.36 19.41 -3.23
CA THR A 280 -22.77 19.47 -3.55
C THR A 280 -23.10 20.86 -4.12
N SER A 281 -23.95 20.90 -5.13
CA SER A 281 -24.34 22.08 -5.89
C SER A 281 -24.98 23.23 -5.07
N GLU A 282 -25.25 23.04 -3.79
CA GLU A 282 -25.87 24.03 -2.91
C GLU A 282 -24.90 24.97 -2.20
N ASP A 283 -23.59 24.66 -2.18
CA ASP A 283 -22.58 25.45 -1.47
C ASP A 283 -22.00 26.63 -2.28
N VAL A 284 -22.44 26.83 -3.51
CA VAL A 284 -21.84 27.79 -4.47
C VAL A 284 -22.45 29.22 -4.36
N THR A 285 -23.46 29.46 -3.53
CA THR A 285 -24.22 30.72 -3.59
C THR A 285 -23.93 31.77 -2.51
N SER A 286 -22.90 31.64 -1.69
CA SER A 286 -22.58 32.73 -0.76
C SER A 286 -21.08 32.93 -0.58
N GLU A 287 -20.50 33.76 -1.46
CA GLU A 287 -19.51 34.79 -1.20
C GLU A 287 -18.80 35.19 -2.50
N ASN A 288 -19.27 36.31 -3.07
CA ASN A 288 -18.53 37.06 -4.10
C ASN A 288 -17.26 37.64 -3.47
N VAL A 289 -16.09 37.06 -3.80
CA VAL A 289 -14.81 37.74 -3.62
C VAL A 289 -14.24 38.01 -5.01
N PRO A 290 -13.97 39.27 -5.40
CA PRO A 290 -13.43 39.57 -6.70
C PRO A 290 -11.97 39.13 -6.79
N VAL A 291 -11.67 38.20 -7.65
CA VAL A 291 -10.29 37.83 -8.02
C VAL A 291 -9.81 38.74 -9.12
N SER A 292 -9.03 39.76 -8.76
CA SER A 292 -8.24 40.52 -9.76
C SER A 292 -6.99 39.69 -10.09
N TRP A 293 -6.96 39.17 -11.29
CA TRP A 293 -5.76 38.59 -11.90
C TRP A 293 -4.89 39.73 -12.46
N ASP A 294 -3.75 39.99 -11.81
CA ASP A 294 -2.70 40.83 -12.36
C ASP A 294 -1.63 39.91 -13.00
N GLY A 295 -1.71 39.80 -14.31
CA GLY A 295 -0.79 39.02 -15.12
C GLY A 295 0.56 39.70 -15.21
N ARG A 296 1.52 39.33 -14.34
CA ARG A 296 2.94 39.66 -14.47
C ARG A 296 3.79 38.49 -14.09
N HIS A 297 4.22 37.74 -15.06
CA HIS A 297 5.55 37.17 -15.23
C HIS A 297 5.63 36.44 -16.56
N ALA A 298 5.92 37.23 -17.60
CA ALA A 298 6.54 36.76 -18.82
C ALA A 298 7.76 37.63 -19.03
N SER A 299 8.94 37.11 -18.72
CA SER A 299 10.21 37.41 -19.41
C SER A 299 11.30 36.49 -18.81
#